data_e8e628a6a754fc684ebd341da0d1ea90
#
_entry.id   e8e628a6a754fc684ebd341da0d1ea90
#
_cell.length_a   1.000
_cell.length_b   1.000
_cell.length_c   1.000
_cell.angle_alpha   90.00
_cell.angle_beta   90.00
_cell.angle_gamma   90.00
#
_symmetry.space_group_name_H-M   'P 1'
#
loop_
_entity.id
_entity.type
_entity.pdbx_description
1 polymer ?
#
loop_
_entity_poly.entity_id
_entity_poly.type
_entity_poly.pdbx_seq_one_letter_code
_entity_poly.pdbx_strand_id
1 'polypeptide(L)'
;MSLLTKCLIFLFLVASDMGLCYDRSNKYRILSVVLSGKGRRLRIKLRGDILEYNNDFERRRAYISSREKLRKRRRTVHITILLIVLGVLLLGIGGLLLFKKGGHLSTQLKNNTSESSAESDPSGDDKTTVSLAESGSGEDASPESQEAAAPAAAYNTGDTALDGILNSAHAKFVTYDYDAAIEILNSNPDYAENSDVKELLAACEETKSTLVRADVNKITHVFFHSLIMDNSKAFDGDADSKGYNQVMTTKSEFLKILDSMYEKGYVLVKLHDIAHEVTDENGNTKMVAGDIMLPPGKIPFVMSQDDLCYYEYMDGDGFASRMIVGENGKPTCEMVMDDGSVSVGSYDLVPLLEDFITEHPDFSYRGARAVLAFTGYQGVLGYRTDPSYESSNPNYEADKEMVRQVAQCLRDNGWELASHSWGHINFGKRSFEDVKTDSDKWASRVESLIGKTDILLYPFGSDVGDWHPYTMENEKYAYLHELGFRYFCNVDSSQYWVQFGSDYLRQGRRNLDGYRMYYDLPETNPEKDHLSDLFDVTQVFDRERPVPVAPMN
;
A
#
# COMPACT_ATOMS: atom_id res chain seq x y z
N MET A 1 -47.02 20.99 -36.36
CA MET A 1 -46.08 20.23 -35.52
C MET A 1 -45.47 21.18 -34.49
N SER A 2 -45.77 20.97 -33.22
CA SER A 2 -45.30 21.83 -32.14
C SER A 2 -43.77 21.71 -31.96
N LEU A 3 -43.16 22.77 -31.44
CA LEU A 3 -41.73 22.83 -31.12
C LEU A 3 -41.30 21.61 -30.27
N LEU A 4 -42.17 21.13 -29.42
CA LEU A 4 -41.98 19.96 -28.56
C LEU A 4 -41.80 18.68 -29.36
N THR A 5 -42.54 18.50 -30.49
CA THR A 5 -42.47 17.32 -31.33
C THR A 5 -41.15 17.30 -32.13
N LYS A 6 -40.64 18.48 -32.52
CA LYS A 6 -39.34 18.60 -33.21
C LYS A 6 -38.17 18.33 -32.26
N CYS A 7 -38.25 18.74 -30.98
CA CYS A 7 -37.25 18.45 -29.95
C CYS A 7 -37.23 16.96 -29.61
N LEU A 8 -38.38 16.29 -29.52
CA LEU A 8 -38.46 14.85 -29.25
C LEU A 8 -37.88 14.01 -30.41
N ILE A 9 -38.14 14.41 -31.66
CA ILE A 9 -37.56 13.73 -32.83
C ILE A 9 -36.05 13.93 -32.91
N PHE A 10 -35.53 15.12 -32.56
CA PHE A 10 -34.10 15.38 -32.51
C PHE A 10 -33.42 14.57 -31.40
N LEU A 11 -34.04 14.45 -30.23
CA LEU A 11 -33.54 13.60 -29.13
C LEU A 11 -33.53 12.12 -29.49
N PHE A 12 -34.53 11.65 -30.27
CA PHE A 12 -34.59 10.26 -30.71
C PHE A 12 -33.53 9.93 -31.78
N LEU A 13 -33.25 10.88 -32.68
CA LEU A 13 -32.19 10.74 -33.72
C LEU A 13 -30.79 10.75 -33.07
N VAL A 14 -30.53 11.59 -32.09
CA VAL A 14 -29.25 11.61 -31.35
C VAL A 14 -29.06 10.35 -30.53
N ALA A 15 -30.13 9.75 -29.96
CA ALA A 15 -30.04 8.49 -29.23
C ALA A 15 -29.80 7.28 -30.14
N SER A 16 -30.31 7.29 -31.38
CA SER A 16 -30.10 6.21 -32.36
C SER A 16 -28.70 6.23 -32.99
N ASP A 17 -28.10 7.40 -33.14
CA ASP A 17 -26.71 7.52 -33.62
C ASP A 17 -25.65 7.16 -32.57
N MET A 18 -26.03 7.14 -31.30
CA MET A 18 -25.15 6.76 -30.18
C MET A 18 -25.14 5.27 -29.85
N GLY A 19 -25.83 4.42 -30.62
CA GLY A 19 -25.73 2.96 -30.52
C GLY A 19 -26.18 2.37 -29.19
N LEU A 20 -27.17 2.96 -28.51
CA LEU A 20 -27.76 2.44 -27.28
C LEU A 20 -28.87 1.44 -27.58
N CYS A 21 -28.51 0.23 -28.06
CA CYS A 21 -29.33 -0.97 -27.95
C CYS A 21 -28.68 -1.89 -26.91
N TYR A 22 -29.31 -1.95 -25.76
CA TYR A 22 -28.94 -2.85 -24.66
C TYR A 22 -29.56 -4.22 -24.93
N ASP A 23 -28.74 -5.24 -25.20
CA ASP A 23 -29.19 -6.63 -25.27
C ASP A 23 -28.67 -7.42 -24.08
N ARG A 24 -29.61 -8.03 -23.36
CA ARG A 24 -29.44 -8.79 -22.08
C ARG A 24 -29.06 -10.25 -22.29
N SER A 25 -28.30 -10.62 -23.31
CA SER A 25 -27.83 -12.00 -23.44
C SER A 25 -26.34 -12.10 -23.74
N ASN A 26 -25.62 -12.53 -22.72
CA ASN A 26 -24.20 -12.84 -22.74
C ASN A 26 -23.93 -14.05 -23.65
N LYS A 27 -23.82 -13.85 -24.99
CA LYS A 27 -23.19 -14.79 -25.93
C LYS A 27 -22.51 -14.03 -27.05
N TYR A 28 -21.20 -14.23 -27.14
CA TYR A 28 -20.38 -13.70 -28.22
C TYR A 28 -20.94 -14.07 -29.59
N ARG A 29 -21.41 -13.10 -30.37
CA ARG A 29 -21.65 -13.22 -31.79
C ARG A 29 -20.60 -12.46 -32.55
N ILE A 30 -19.85 -13.19 -33.37
CA ILE A 30 -18.89 -12.67 -34.34
C ILE A 30 -19.68 -11.85 -35.37
N LEU A 31 -19.42 -10.56 -35.45
CA LEU A 31 -19.91 -9.72 -36.54
C LEU A 31 -19.05 -10.01 -37.77
N SER A 32 -19.61 -10.67 -38.77
CA SER A 32 -19.02 -10.79 -40.11
C SER A 32 -19.16 -9.46 -40.83
N VAL A 33 -18.05 -8.74 -41.02
CA VAL A 33 -18.00 -7.62 -41.94
C VAL A 33 -17.89 -8.18 -43.35
N VAL A 34 -18.96 -8.07 -44.12
CA VAL A 34 -18.94 -8.35 -45.56
C VAL A 34 -18.47 -7.09 -46.29
N LEU A 35 -17.20 -7.06 -46.68
CA LEU A 35 -16.72 -6.13 -47.68
C LEU A 35 -16.92 -6.76 -49.06
N SER A 36 -17.87 -6.27 -49.82
CA SER A 36 -18.08 -6.63 -51.24
C SER A 36 -17.04 -5.92 -52.10
N GLY A 37 -16.14 -6.67 -52.68
CA GLY A 37 -15.16 -6.15 -53.67
C GLY A 37 -14.10 -7.20 -54.00
N LYS A 38 -14.35 -7.95 -55.09
CA LYS A 38 -13.43 -8.84 -55.83
C LYS A 38 -12.44 -9.73 -55.02
N GLY A 39 -12.92 -10.90 -54.70
CA GLY A 39 -12.17 -12.16 -54.83
C GLY A 39 -10.84 -12.32 -54.08
N ARG A 40 -10.88 -12.73 -52.80
CA ARG A 40 -10.04 -13.78 -52.24
C ARG A 40 -10.56 -14.12 -50.83
N ARG A 41 -11.08 -15.33 -50.68
CA ARG A 41 -11.49 -15.87 -49.38
C ARG A 41 -10.23 -16.23 -48.58
N LEU A 42 -9.97 -15.52 -47.50
CA LEU A 42 -9.03 -15.98 -46.46
C LEU A 42 -9.83 -16.80 -45.44
N ARG A 43 -9.66 -18.12 -45.46
CA ARG A 43 -10.15 -19.00 -44.39
C ARG A 43 -9.09 -19.03 -43.31
N ILE A 44 -9.33 -18.33 -42.21
CA ILE A 44 -8.56 -18.51 -40.98
C ILE A 44 -9.23 -19.62 -40.20
N LYS A 45 -8.59 -20.79 -40.15
CA LYS A 45 -8.99 -21.93 -39.33
C LYS A 45 -8.29 -21.72 -37.99
N LEU A 46 -9.01 -21.22 -36.98
CA LEU A 46 -8.52 -21.15 -35.62
C LEU A 46 -8.51 -22.58 -35.05
N ARG A 47 -7.30 -23.11 -34.83
CA ARG A 47 -7.07 -24.25 -33.97
C ARG A 47 -7.21 -23.78 -32.54
N GLY A 48 -8.10 -24.36 -31.75
CA GLY A 48 -8.14 -24.24 -30.32
C GLY A 48 -6.78 -24.69 -29.75
N ASP A 49 -6.41 -24.10 -28.64
CA ASP A 49 -5.34 -24.47 -27.70
C ASP A 49 -4.03 -23.66 -27.69
N ILE A 50 -3.91 -22.49 -28.32
CA ILE A 50 -2.68 -21.68 -28.16
C ILE A 50 -2.93 -20.20 -27.81
N LEU A 51 -4.17 -19.76 -27.57
CA LEU A 51 -4.51 -18.34 -27.43
C LEU A 51 -4.88 -17.88 -26.00
N GLU A 52 -4.75 -18.71 -24.98
CA GLU A 52 -5.08 -18.28 -23.61
C GLU A 52 -3.99 -17.50 -22.88
N TYR A 53 -2.76 -17.48 -23.37
CA TYR A 53 -1.61 -17.03 -22.59
C TYR A 53 -1.09 -15.60 -22.89
N ASN A 54 -1.54 -14.95 -23.97
CA ASN A 54 -1.16 -13.56 -24.26
C ASN A 54 -2.18 -12.54 -23.74
N ASN A 55 -3.08 -12.95 -22.86
CA ASN A 55 -4.35 -12.26 -22.68
C ASN A 55 -4.42 -11.33 -21.45
N ASP A 56 -3.58 -11.49 -20.42
CA ASP A 56 -3.79 -10.69 -19.21
C ASP A 56 -3.27 -9.26 -19.36
N PHE A 57 -2.11 -9.05 -19.94
CA PHE A 57 -1.60 -7.71 -20.19
C PHE A 57 -2.44 -6.97 -21.25
N GLU A 58 -2.75 -7.64 -22.37
CA GLU A 58 -3.63 -7.08 -23.42
C GLU A 58 -5.08 -6.94 -22.95
N ARG A 59 -5.57 -7.84 -22.08
CA ARG A 59 -6.88 -7.69 -21.42
C ARG A 59 -6.88 -6.55 -20.42
N ARG A 60 -5.84 -6.40 -19.59
CA ARG A 60 -5.69 -5.27 -18.67
C ARG A 60 -5.53 -3.97 -19.44
N ARG A 61 -4.72 -3.93 -20.48
CA ARG A 61 -4.56 -2.75 -21.35
C ARG A 61 -5.83 -2.40 -22.13
N ALA A 62 -6.55 -3.39 -22.66
CA ALA A 62 -7.85 -3.20 -23.29
C ALA A 62 -8.93 -2.79 -22.29
N TYR A 63 -8.85 -3.30 -21.05
CA TYR A 63 -9.72 -2.96 -19.94
C TYR A 63 -9.48 -1.52 -19.47
N ILE A 64 -8.23 -1.10 -19.26
CA ILE A 64 -7.84 0.28 -18.89
C ILE A 64 -8.31 1.25 -20.00
N SER A 65 -8.04 0.93 -21.28
CA SER A 65 -8.51 1.72 -22.41
C SER A 65 -10.05 1.79 -22.51
N SER A 66 -10.76 0.74 -22.15
CA SER A 66 -12.23 0.73 -22.14
C SER A 66 -12.80 1.54 -20.97
N ARG A 67 -12.15 1.51 -19.80
CA ARG A 67 -12.53 2.32 -18.62
C ARG A 67 -12.27 3.81 -18.87
N GLU A 68 -11.14 4.16 -19.43
CA GLU A 68 -10.87 5.55 -19.82
C GLU A 68 -11.92 6.10 -20.80
N LYS A 69 -12.34 5.28 -21.78
CA LYS A 69 -13.45 5.61 -22.68
C LYS A 69 -14.78 5.74 -21.94
N LEU A 70 -15.02 4.89 -20.93
CA LEU A 70 -16.22 4.94 -20.07
C LEU A 70 -16.19 6.17 -19.15
N ARG A 71 -15.05 6.49 -18.51
CA ARG A 71 -14.89 7.71 -17.69
C ARG A 71 -15.06 8.97 -18.54
N LYS A 72 -14.45 9.05 -19.71
CA LYS A 72 -14.68 10.16 -20.68
C LYS A 72 -16.15 10.24 -21.10
N ARG A 73 -16.82 9.08 -21.35
CA ARG A 73 -18.25 9.04 -21.63
C ARG A 73 -19.11 9.49 -20.43
N ARG A 74 -18.82 9.02 -19.20
CA ARG A 74 -19.53 9.46 -17.98
C ARG A 74 -19.37 10.98 -17.77
N ARG A 75 -18.15 11.54 -17.87
CA ARG A 75 -17.93 13.00 -17.80
C ARG A 75 -18.72 13.74 -18.88
N THR A 76 -18.71 13.26 -20.11
CA THR A 76 -19.50 13.85 -21.20
C THR A 76 -21.00 13.78 -20.90
N VAL A 77 -21.51 12.66 -20.40
CA VAL A 77 -22.92 12.50 -20.02
C VAL A 77 -23.31 13.45 -18.90
N HIS A 78 -22.49 13.57 -17.82
CA HIS A 78 -22.76 14.52 -16.74
C HIS A 78 -22.76 15.98 -17.22
N ILE A 79 -21.80 16.38 -18.05
CA ILE A 79 -21.76 17.71 -18.65
C ILE A 79 -23.01 17.95 -19.53
N THR A 80 -23.41 16.94 -20.31
CA THR A 80 -24.61 17.05 -21.16
C THR A 80 -25.88 17.16 -20.33
N ILE A 81 -26.02 16.40 -19.26
CA ILE A 81 -27.16 16.50 -18.33
C ILE A 81 -27.17 17.88 -17.66
N LEU A 82 -26.03 18.37 -17.21
CA LEU A 82 -25.91 19.70 -16.59
C LEU A 82 -26.34 20.81 -17.57
N LEU A 83 -25.91 20.73 -18.82
CA LEU A 83 -26.30 21.67 -19.86
C LEU A 83 -27.80 21.61 -20.19
N ILE A 84 -28.40 20.42 -20.18
CA ILE A 84 -29.84 20.23 -20.39
C ILE A 84 -30.62 20.84 -19.22
N VAL A 85 -30.21 20.58 -17.96
CA VAL A 85 -30.84 21.14 -16.75
C VAL A 85 -30.73 22.67 -16.76
N LEU A 86 -29.57 23.20 -17.12
CA LEU A 86 -29.36 24.65 -17.26
C LEU A 86 -30.26 25.26 -18.35
N GLY A 87 -30.39 24.58 -19.48
CA GLY A 87 -31.27 24.99 -20.58
C GLY A 87 -32.73 25.01 -20.18
N VAL A 88 -33.21 24.00 -19.44
CA VAL A 88 -34.58 23.93 -18.90
C VAL A 88 -34.82 25.03 -17.87
N LEU A 89 -33.87 25.32 -16.99
CA LEU A 89 -33.93 26.42 -16.03
C LEU A 89 -34.01 27.79 -16.72
N LEU A 90 -33.22 28.03 -17.76
CA LEU A 90 -33.24 29.26 -18.52
C LEU A 90 -34.57 29.43 -19.29
N LEU A 91 -35.13 28.37 -19.86
CA LEU A 91 -36.46 28.38 -20.51
C LEU A 91 -37.58 28.60 -19.49
N GLY A 92 -37.47 28.03 -18.25
CA GLY A 92 -38.38 28.26 -17.15
C GLY A 92 -38.40 29.73 -16.69
N ILE A 93 -37.21 30.33 -16.53
CA ILE A 93 -37.04 31.74 -16.16
C ILE A 93 -37.55 32.65 -17.29
N GLY A 94 -37.23 32.32 -18.55
CA GLY A 94 -37.75 33.05 -19.70
C GLY A 94 -39.27 33.01 -19.82
N GLY A 95 -39.90 31.86 -19.51
CA GLY A 95 -41.35 31.70 -19.45
C GLY A 95 -42.00 32.52 -18.33
N LEU A 96 -41.39 32.57 -17.16
CA LEU A 96 -41.87 33.39 -16.01
C LEU A 96 -41.76 34.89 -16.29
N LEU A 97 -40.72 35.33 -17.01
CA LEU A 97 -40.57 36.75 -17.41
C LEU A 97 -41.58 37.19 -18.47
N LEU A 98 -41.99 36.28 -19.37
CA LEU A 98 -43.04 36.53 -20.35
C LEU A 98 -44.43 36.53 -19.75
N PHE A 99 -44.68 35.72 -18.69
CA PHE A 99 -45.96 35.74 -17.96
C PHE A 99 -46.14 36.97 -17.08
N LYS A 100 -45.06 37.63 -16.64
CA LYS A 100 -45.09 38.86 -15.84
C LYS A 100 -45.43 40.14 -16.64
N LYS A 101 -45.46 40.06 -17.97
CA LYS A 101 -45.76 41.21 -18.87
C LYS A 101 -47.19 41.25 -19.42
N GLY A 102 -48.04 40.31 -19.05
CA GLY A 102 -49.41 40.29 -19.56
C GLY A 102 -50.41 39.88 -18.48
N GLY A 103 -51.11 40.86 -17.87
CA GLY A 103 -52.40 40.61 -17.21
C GLY A 103 -52.56 41.13 -15.81
N HIS A 104 -52.90 42.39 -15.67
CA HIS A 104 -53.76 42.83 -14.60
C HIS A 104 -55.15 42.18 -14.76
N LEU A 105 -55.61 41.41 -13.75
CA LEU A 105 -57.02 41.52 -13.32
C LEU A 105 -57.18 40.92 -11.92
N SER A 106 -57.86 41.69 -11.09
CA SER A 106 -58.20 41.50 -9.71
C SER A 106 -59.09 40.27 -9.43
N THR A 107 -59.07 39.72 -8.21
CA THR A 107 -60.22 39.75 -7.28
C THR A 107 -59.80 39.11 -5.95
N GLN A 108 -60.18 39.81 -4.93
CA GLN A 108 -60.26 39.56 -3.48
C GLN A 108 -60.85 38.21 -3.06
N LEU A 109 -60.41 37.63 -1.96
CA LEU A 109 -61.18 37.51 -0.68
C LEU A 109 -60.46 36.59 0.33
N LYS A 110 -60.20 37.24 1.47
CA LYS A 110 -60.37 36.86 2.89
C LYS A 110 -59.79 35.60 3.48
N ASN A 111 -58.80 35.82 4.37
CA ASN A 111 -58.89 35.78 5.87
C ASN A 111 -59.28 34.44 6.52
N ASN A 112 -58.42 33.90 7.33
CA ASN A 112 -58.36 33.97 8.80
C ASN A 112 -57.29 33.02 9.36
N THR A 113 -56.32 33.57 10.09
CA THR A 113 -56.10 33.52 11.57
C THR A 113 -56.10 32.10 12.16
N SER A 114 -55.10 31.67 12.93
CA SER A 114 -54.46 32.23 14.14
C SER A 114 -53.33 31.25 14.55
N GLU A 115 -52.16 31.71 14.95
CA GLU A 115 -51.64 31.85 16.31
C GLU A 115 -51.72 30.56 17.15
N SER A 116 -50.65 30.08 17.80
CA SER A 116 -49.76 30.68 18.81
C SER A 116 -48.73 29.64 19.25
N SER A 117 -47.48 29.99 19.37
CA SER A 117 -46.66 30.28 20.56
C SER A 117 -46.52 29.13 21.57
N ALA A 118 -45.36 28.77 21.94
CA ALA A 118 -44.36 29.25 22.85
C ALA A 118 -43.70 28.08 23.62
N GLU A 119 -42.40 28.12 23.66
CA GLU A 119 -41.47 28.09 24.82
C GLU A 119 -41.66 27.03 25.92
N SER A 120 -40.61 26.29 26.24
CA SER A 120 -39.69 26.56 27.36
C SER A 120 -38.84 25.33 27.73
N ASP A 121 -37.56 25.55 27.84
CA ASP A 121 -36.58 24.83 28.68
C ASP A 121 -36.91 25.10 30.17
N PRO A 122 -36.40 24.37 31.20
CA PRO A 122 -34.99 24.13 31.47
C PRO A 122 -34.61 22.89 32.33
N SER A 123 -33.28 22.56 32.24
CA SER A 123 -32.34 22.14 33.30
C SER A 123 -32.70 21.20 34.46
N GLY A 124 -31.76 20.34 34.80
CA GLY A 124 -31.60 19.70 36.09
C GLY A 124 -30.47 18.69 36.17
N ASP A 125 -29.35 19.12 36.77
CA ASP A 125 -28.26 18.31 37.30
C ASP A 125 -28.76 17.18 38.21
N ASP A 126 -28.06 16.03 38.23
CA ASP A 126 -27.58 15.52 39.53
C ASP A 126 -26.41 14.49 39.35
N LYS A 127 -25.41 14.72 40.19
CA LYS A 127 -24.27 13.81 40.47
C LYS A 127 -24.71 12.77 41.50
N THR A 128 -24.21 11.54 41.35
CA THR A 128 -23.93 10.73 42.54
C THR A 128 -22.78 9.73 42.28
N THR A 129 -21.71 9.94 43.00
CA THR A 129 -20.60 9.04 43.33
C THR A 129 -21.03 8.05 44.39
N VAL A 130 -20.60 6.78 44.31
CA VAL A 130 -20.22 5.91 45.47
C VAL A 130 -19.38 4.73 44.93
N SER A 131 -18.26 4.55 45.33
CA SER A 131 -17.17 3.93 45.95
C SER A 131 -17.37 2.45 46.43
N LEU A 132 -16.32 1.64 46.07
CA LEU A 132 -15.61 0.58 46.83
C LEU A 132 -16.38 -0.63 47.41
N ALA A 133 -15.91 -1.83 47.03
CA ALA A 133 -15.46 -2.83 48.02
C ALA A 133 -14.60 -3.93 47.36
N GLU A 134 -13.49 -4.21 48.04
CA GLU A 134 -12.49 -5.24 47.82
C GLU A 134 -12.98 -6.65 48.17
N SER A 135 -12.34 -7.65 47.55
CA SER A 135 -11.67 -8.84 48.14
C SER A 135 -11.53 -9.90 47.03
N GLY A 136 -10.45 -10.59 46.80
CA GLY A 136 -9.28 -10.94 47.53
C GLY A 136 -8.72 -12.23 46.93
N SER A 137 -7.40 -12.27 46.72
CA SER A 137 -6.46 -13.37 46.72
C SER A 137 -6.50 -14.49 45.67
N GLY A 138 -5.35 -14.63 45.01
CA GLY A 138 -4.88 -15.82 44.29
C GLY A 138 -3.55 -15.51 43.62
N GLU A 139 -2.44 -15.61 44.38
CA GLU A 139 -1.06 -15.53 43.87
C GLU A 139 -0.78 -16.70 42.93
N ASP A 140 -0.30 -16.36 41.71
CA ASP A 140 0.63 -17.25 41.01
C ASP A 140 1.70 -16.38 40.36
N ALA A 141 2.91 -16.43 40.90
CA ALA A 141 4.05 -15.61 40.55
C ALA A 141 4.71 -16.17 39.30
N SER A 142 4.54 -15.48 38.16
CA SER A 142 5.50 -15.55 37.06
C SER A 142 6.66 -14.58 37.37
N PRO A 143 7.91 -14.91 37.02
CA PRO A 143 9.03 -14.01 37.26
C PRO A 143 8.92 -12.78 36.35
N GLU A 144 8.63 -11.63 36.92
CA GLU A 144 8.84 -10.34 36.31
C GLU A 144 10.30 -10.21 35.88
N SER A 145 10.57 -10.26 34.60
CA SER A 145 11.79 -9.71 34.05
C SER A 145 11.69 -8.18 34.23
N GLN A 146 12.48 -7.65 35.18
CA GLN A 146 12.70 -6.22 35.24
C GLN A 146 13.39 -5.77 33.94
N GLU A 147 12.58 -5.29 33.01
CA GLU A 147 13.06 -4.52 31.86
C GLU A 147 13.67 -3.24 32.43
N ALA A 148 14.96 -3.01 32.18
CA ALA A 148 15.59 -1.75 32.52
C ALA A 148 14.83 -0.64 31.84
N ALA A 149 14.19 0.24 32.60
CA ALA A 149 13.37 1.32 32.08
C ALA A 149 14.20 2.17 31.10
N ALA A 150 13.71 2.30 29.87
CA ALA A 150 14.33 3.19 28.89
C ALA A 150 14.43 4.60 29.48
N PRO A 151 15.60 5.28 29.35
CA PRO A 151 15.76 6.64 29.87
C PRO A 151 14.78 7.63 29.19
N ALA A 152 14.46 8.72 29.89
CA ALA A 152 13.49 9.73 29.47
C ALA A 152 13.74 10.29 28.05
N ALA A 153 12.66 10.62 27.33
CA ALA A 153 12.61 10.82 25.89
C ALA A 153 13.36 12.04 25.31
N ALA A 154 13.89 12.98 26.09
CA ALA A 154 14.77 14.04 25.61
C ALA A 154 15.57 14.66 26.75
N TYR A 155 16.87 14.73 26.58
CA TYR A 155 17.76 15.43 27.51
C TYR A 155 17.69 16.94 27.28
N ASN A 156 17.55 17.70 28.39
CA ASN A 156 17.56 19.15 28.40
C ASN A 156 18.33 19.62 29.67
N THR A 157 19.64 19.51 29.64
CA THR A 157 20.54 19.85 30.76
C THR A 157 20.82 21.34 30.87
N GLY A 158 20.45 22.10 29.81
CA GLY A 158 20.82 23.50 29.66
C GLY A 158 22.16 23.73 28.95
N ASP A 159 22.90 22.67 28.67
CA ASP A 159 24.08 22.67 27.78
C ASP A 159 23.70 22.05 26.43
N THR A 160 23.55 22.88 25.40
CA THR A 160 23.09 22.44 24.07
C THR A 160 24.03 21.40 23.43
N ALA A 161 25.34 21.46 23.72
CA ALA A 161 26.30 20.49 23.17
C ALA A 161 26.13 19.13 23.87
N LEU A 162 25.99 19.13 25.18
CA LEU A 162 25.70 17.92 25.96
C LEU A 162 24.34 17.31 25.57
N ASP A 163 23.31 18.13 25.47
CA ASP A 163 21.98 17.69 25.04
C ASP A 163 22.04 17.03 23.67
N GLY A 164 22.80 17.56 22.71
CA GLY A 164 23.02 16.99 21.40
C GLY A 164 23.68 15.61 21.44
N ILE A 165 24.68 15.42 22.31
CA ILE A 165 25.39 14.15 22.51
C ILE A 165 24.42 13.10 23.11
N LEU A 166 23.78 13.45 24.23
CA LEU A 166 22.88 12.57 24.95
C LEU A 166 21.68 12.15 24.09
N ASN A 167 21.03 13.09 23.41
CA ASN A 167 19.90 12.78 22.55
C ASN A 167 20.30 11.92 21.33
N SER A 168 21.49 12.14 20.76
CA SER A 168 22.00 11.31 19.66
C SER A 168 22.32 9.89 20.13
N ALA A 169 22.95 9.73 21.29
CA ALA A 169 23.24 8.42 21.87
C ALA A 169 21.96 7.71 22.29
N HIS A 170 21.00 8.41 22.90
CA HIS A 170 19.70 7.85 23.27
C HIS A 170 18.90 7.37 22.05
N ALA A 171 18.92 8.11 20.95
CA ALA A 171 18.27 7.67 19.69
C ALA A 171 18.88 6.35 19.17
N LYS A 172 20.19 6.13 19.38
CA LYS A 172 20.85 4.85 19.09
C LYS A 172 20.49 3.76 20.07
N PHE A 173 20.42 4.09 21.36
CA PHE A 173 20.03 3.18 22.42
C PHE A 173 18.63 2.58 22.18
N VAL A 174 17.63 3.42 21.95
CA VAL A 174 16.24 2.97 21.77
C VAL A 174 16.03 2.16 20.49
N THR A 175 16.91 2.30 19.51
CA THR A 175 16.89 1.52 18.25
C THR A 175 17.86 0.34 18.26
N TYR A 176 18.31 -0.12 19.43
CA TYR A 176 19.18 -1.29 19.63
C TYR A 176 20.61 -1.15 19.08
N ASP A 177 21.07 0.05 18.72
CA ASP A 177 22.42 0.30 18.22
C ASP A 177 23.35 0.73 19.38
N TYR A 178 23.49 -0.16 20.35
CA TYR A 178 24.23 0.13 21.60
C TYR A 178 25.70 0.44 21.34
N ASP A 179 26.33 -0.14 20.31
CA ASP A 179 27.71 0.14 19.94
C ASP A 179 27.87 1.58 19.48
N ALA A 180 26.97 2.06 18.61
CA ALA A 180 26.98 3.45 18.16
C ALA A 180 26.65 4.42 19.31
N ALA A 181 25.73 4.06 20.23
CA ALA A 181 25.44 4.87 21.40
C ALA A 181 26.68 5.01 22.31
N ILE A 182 27.35 3.91 22.61
CA ILE A 182 28.61 3.89 23.40
C ILE A 182 29.72 4.71 22.73
N GLU A 183 29.87 4.58 21.40
CA GLU A 183 30.84 5.35 20.62
C GLU A 183 30.57 6.87 20.71
N ILE A 184 29.31 7.30 20.55
CA ILE A 184 28.92 8.71 20.68
C ILE A 184 29.25 9.25 22.06
N LEU A 185 28.93 8.53 23.15
CA LEU A 185 29.18 8.94 24.52
C LEU A 185 30.67 9.03 24.82
N ASN A 186 31.49 8.11 24.34
CA ASN A 186 32.94 8.08 24.57
C ASN A 186 33.73 9.03 23.68
N SER A 187 33.18 9.53 22.60
CA SER A 187 33.87 10.44 21.66
C SER A 187 34.02 11.87 22.19
N ASN A 188 33.41 12.19 23.34
CA ASN A 188 33.38 13.53 23.92
C ASN A 188 33.96 13.54 25.34
N PRO A 189 35.30 13.53 25.50
CA PRO A 189 35.96 13.37 26.79
C PRO A 189 35.66 14.49 27.79
N ASP A 190 35.30 15.70 27.32
CA ASP A 190 34.95 16.84 28.18
C ASP A 190 33.68 16.54 29.03
N TYR A 191 32.84 15.63 28.61
CA TYR A 191 31.61 15.24 29.31
C TYR A 191 31.72 13.86 30.00
N ALA A 192 32.88 13.20 29.97
CA ALA A 192 33.06 11.86 30.53
C ALA A 192 32.71 11.75 32.02
N GLU A 193 32.82 12.83 32.77
CA GLU A 193 32.48 12.90 34.20
C GLU A 193 31.03 13.32 34.47
N ASN A 194 30.26 13.69 33.42
CA ASN A 194 28.85 14.05 33.57
C ASN A 194 27.99 12.84 33.99
N SER A 195 27.04 13.06 34.90
CA SER A 195 26.19 12.00 35.47
C SER A 195 25.31 11.31 34.44
N ASP A 196 24.68 12.10 33.54
CA ASP A 196 23.74 11.61 32.55
C ASP A 196 24.47 10.79 31.48
N VAL A 197 25.71 11.21 31.10
CA VAL A 197 26.57 10.44 30.19
C VAL A 197 26.94 9.09 30.80
N LYS A 198 27.32 9.06 32.10
CA LYS A 198 27.67 7.83 32.80
C LYS A 198 26.46 6.90 32.97
N GLU A 199 25.30 7.46 33.26
CA GLU A 199 24.06 6.69 33.41
C GLU A 199 23.64 6.03 32.07
N LEU A 200 23.60 6.80 30.98
CA LEU A 200 23.26 6.26 29.66
C LEU A 200 24.31 5.25 29.16
N LEU A 201 25.60 5.50 29.41
CA LEU A 201 26.68 4.57 29.08
C LEU A 201 26.51 3.25 29.83
N ALA A 202 26.26 3.29 31.15
CA ALA A 202 26.01 2.12 31.95
C ALA A 202 24.76 1.33 31.47
N ALA A 203 23.69 2.03 31.14
CA ALA A 203 22.49 1.42 30.58
C ALA A 203 22.76 0.71 29.24
N CYS A 204 23.56 1.33 28.35
CA CYS A 204 23.99 0.70 27.10
C CYS A 204 24.78 -0.59 27.34
N GLU A 205 25.77 -0.55 28.24
CA GLU A 205 26.63 -1.70 28.56
C GLU A 205 25.83 -2.83 29.24
N GLU A 206 24.95 -2.50 30.17
CA GLU A 206 24.08 -3.46 30.86
C GLU A 206 23.16 -4.15 29.87
N THR A 207 22.40 -3.38 29.08
CA THR A 207 21.47 -3.95 28.10
C THR A 207 22.21 -4.79 27.06
N LYS A 208 23.34 -4.29 26.54
CA LYS A 208 24.18 -5.02 25.59
C LYS A 208 24.64 -6.37 26.14
N SER A 209 24.92 -6.47 27.44
CA SER A 209 25.34 -7.72 28.08
C SER A 209 24.27 -8.81 28.12
N THR A 210 22.99 -8.45 28.00
CA THR A 210 21.82 -9.35 28.05
C THR A 210 21.31 -9.76 26.66
N LEU A 211 21.83 -9.18 25.60
CA LEU A 211 21.33 -9.43 24.23
C LEU A 211 21.40 -10.90 23.83
N VAL A 212 20.38 -11.33 23.13
CA VAL A 212 20.27 -12.67 22.58
C VAL A 212 20.31 -12.60 21.05
N ARG A 213 21.09 -13.48 20.42
CA ARG A 213 21.11 -13.60 18.98
C ARG A 213 19.80 -14.21 18.47
N ALA A 214 19.13 -13.55 17.55
CA ALA A 214 17.95 -14.07 16.90
C ALA A 214 18.28 -15.26 15.99
N ASP A 215 17.38 -16.25 15.95
CA ASP A 215 17.46 -17.33 14.96
C ASP A 215 16.89 -16.82 13.62
N VAL A 216 17.79 -16.51 12.68
CA VAL A 216 17.41 -15.98 11.36
C VAL A 216 16.49 -16.92 10.56
N ASN A 217 16.42 -18.22 10.90
CA ASN A 217 15.47 -19.15 10.29
C ASN A 217 14.05 -19.03 10.84
N LYS A 218 13.88 -18.26 11.92
CA LYS A 218 12.60 -18.00 12.59
C LYS A 218 12.20 -16.51 12.50
N ILE A 219 12.48 -15.87 11.39
CA ILE A 219 12.05 -14.51 11.12
C ILE A 219 10.90 -14.56 10.11
N THR A 220 9.70 -14.15 10.56
CA THR A 220 8.55 -14.03 9.69
C THR A 220 8.68 -12.80 8.78
N HIS A 221 8.19 -12.89 7.54
CA HIS A 221 8.11 -11.79 6.62
C HIS A 221 6.63 -11.57 6.27
N VAL A 222 6.09 -10.43 6.62
CA VAL A 222 4.71 -10.05 6.31
C VAL A 222 4.66 -9.06 5.16
N PHE A 223 3.60 -9.10 4.34
CA PHE A 223 3.50 -8.14 3.24
C PHE A 223 2.09 -7.62 3.03
N PHE A 224 2.05 -6.43 2.44
CA PHE A 224 0.87 -5.66 2.11
C PHE A 224 0.93 -5.19 0.65
N HIS A 225 -0.19 -4.72 0.14
CA HIS A 225 -0.27 -3.86 -1.04
C HIS A 225 -0.59 -2.42 -0.60
N SER A 226 -0.83 -1.51 -1.55
CA SER A 226 -1.28 -0.15 -1.23
C SER A 226 -2.54 -0.19 -0.35
N LEU A 227 -2.56 0.65 0.70
CA LEU A 227 -3.61 0.62 1.70
C LEU A 227 -4.88 1.33 1.23
N ILE A 228 -6.03 0.78 1.59
CA ILE A 228 -7.32 1.43 1.42
C ILE A 228 -7.44 2.52 2.48
N MET A 229 -7.52 3.78 2.04
CA MET A 229 -7.66 4.95 2.92
C MET A 229 -9.12 5.38 3.09
N ASP A 230 -9.99 5.04 2.11
CA ASP A 230 -11.42 5.32 2.13
C ASP A 230 -12.20 4.08 1.70
N ASN A 231 -12.74 3.36 2.69
CA ASN A 231 -13.51 2.14 2.48
C ASN A 231 -14.74 2.35 1.59
N SER A 232 -15.39 3.50 1.68
CA SER A 232 -16.61 3.79 0.91
C SER A 232 -16.35 3.90 -0.59
N LYS A 233 -15.12 4.24 -0.97
CA LYS A 233 -14.69 4.33 -2.37
C LYS A 233 -14.14 3.01 -2.89
N ALA A 234 -13.33 2.33 -2.08
CA ALA A 234 -12.75 1.04 -2.46
C ALA A 234 -13.82 -0.06 -2.55
N PHE A 235 -14.89 0.05 -1.75
CA PHE A 235 -15.96 -0.94 -1.67
C PHE A 235 -17.29 -0.44 -2.26
N ASP A 236 -17.26 0.41 -3.27
CA ASP A 236 -18.45 1.02 -3.90
C ASP A 236 -19.27 0.03 -4.77
N GLY A 237 -18.79 -1.21 -4.91
CA GLY A 237 -19.44 -2.28 -5.66
C GLY A 237 -19.13 -2.27 -7.16
N ASP A 238 -18.16 -1.51 -7.60
CA ASP A 238 -17.69 -1.54 -8.99
C ASP A 238 -16.86 -2.81 -9.31
N ALA A 239 -16.25 -2.88 -10.49
CA ALA A 239 -15.54 -4.08 -10.93
C ALA A 239 -14.24 -4.35 -10.16
N ASP A 240 -13.62 -3.33 -9.56
CA ASP A 240 -12.33 -3.44 -8.87
C ASP A 240 -12.51 -3.70 -7.38
N SER A 241 -13.68 -3.31 -6.79
CA SER A 241 -14.03 -3.51 -5.38
C SER A 241 -13.81 -4.94 -4.89
N LYS A 242 -14.09 -5.94 -5.75
CA LYS A 242 -13.83 -7.35 -5.42
C LYS A 242 -12.35 -7.63 -5.22
N GLY A 243 -11.51 -7.10 -6.12
CA GLY A 243 -10.05 -7.25 -6.05
C GLY A 243 -9.49 -6.56 -4.82
N TYR A 244 -9.90 -5.32 -4.58
CA TYR A 244 -9.49 -4.56 -3.38
C TYR A 244 -9.85 -5.29 -2.09
N ASN A 245 -11.08 -5.82 -2.01
CA ASN A 245 -11.52 -6.57 -0.83
C ASN A 245 -10.73 -7.87 -0.60
N GLN A 246 -10.15 -8.46 -1.65
CA GLN A 246 -9.34 -9.68 -1.53
C GLN A 246 -7.89 -9.37 -1.12
N VAL A 247 -7.22 -8.44 -1.82
CA VAL A 247 -5.75 -8.32 -1.74
C VAL A 247 -5.26 -7.06 -1.06
N MET A 248 -6.14 -6.09 -0.75
CA MET A 248 -5.73 -4.85 -0.06
C MET A 248 -6.07 -4.90 1.43
N THR A 249 -5.33 -4.14 2.23
CA THR A 249 -5.55 -3.94 3.66
C THR A 249 -6.12 -2.54 3.88
N THR A 250 -7.07 -2.37 4.80
CA THR A 250 -7.55 -1.02 5.16
C THR A 250 -6.58 -0.33 6.09
N LYS A 251 -6.61 1.02 6.12
CA LYS A 251 -5.84 1.81 7.09
C LYS A 251 -6.11 1.36 8.52
N SER A 252 -7.39 1.10 8.86
CA SER A 252 -7.78 0.65 10.20
C SER A 252 -7.13 -0.69 10.56
N GLU A 253 -7.12 -1.65 9.64
CA GLU A 253 -6.48 -2.94 9.83
C GLU A 253 -4.97 -2.79 10.01
N PHE A 254 -4.32 -2.01 9.14
CA PHE A 254 -2.87 -1.81 9.19
C PHE A 254 -2.41 -1.24 10.54
N LEU A 255 -3.07 -0.19 11.04
CA LEU A 255 -2.73 0.41 12.33
C LEU A 255 -2.91 -0.58 13.48
N LYS A 256 -4.02 -1.32 13.52
CA LYS A 256 -4.26 -2.35 14.55
C LYS A 256 -3.25 -3.50 14.47
N ILE A 257 -2.78 -3.86 13.27
CA ILE A 257 -1.70 -4.85 13.09
C ILE A 257 -0.41 -4.33 13.71
N LEU A 258 -0.03 -3.08 13.43
CA LEU A 258 1.17 -2.47 14.01
C LEU A 258 1.10 -2.46 15.55
N ASP A 259 -0.02 -1.97 16.12
CA ASP A 259 -0.24 -1.94 17.57
C ASP A 259 -0.09 -3.34 18.18
N SER A 260 -0.79 -4.34 17.63
CA SER A 260 -0.76 -5.70 18.13
C SER A 260 0.64 -6.35 18.05
N MET A 261 1.34 -6.12 16.94
CA MET A 261 2.70 -6.64 16.78
C MET A 261 3.68 -5.96 17.74
N TYR A 262 3.55 -4.65 17.94
CA TYR A 262 4.36 -3.90 18.91
C TYR A 262 4.14 -4.41 20.34
N GLU A 263 2.89 -4.56 20.76
CA GLU A 263 2.52 -5.11 22.09
C GLU A 263 3.06 -6.53 22.31
N LYS A 264 3.16 -7.34 21.25
CA LYS A 264 3.76 -8.68 21.29
C LYS A 264 5.30 -8.69 21.25
N GLY A 265 5.93 -7.50 21.17
CA GLY A 265 7.39 -7.36 21.18
C GLY A 265 8.05 -7.57 19.82
N TYR A 266 7.30 -7.50 18.71
CA TYR A 266 7.88 -7.54 17.37
C TYR A 266 8.74 -6.30 17.10
N VAL A 267 9.88 -6.52 16.44
CA VAL A 267 10.85 -5.48 16.04
C VAL A 267 11.15 -5.61 14.56
N LEU A 268 10.91 -4.55 13.80
CA LEU A 268 11.17 -4.51 12.36
C LEU A 268 12.68 -4.51 12.09
N VAL A 269 13.12 -5.47 11.27
CA VAL A 269 14.50 -5.59 10.80
C VAL A 269 14.53 -5.50 9.28
N LYS A 270 15.67 -5.14 8.69
CA LYS A 270 15.87 -5.17 7.24
C LYS A 270 15.97 -6.61 6.74
N LEU A 271 15.64 -6.82 5.48
CA LEU A 271 15.89 -8.11 4.83
C LEU A 271 17.41 -8.41 4.80
N HIS A 272 18.24 -7.37 4.61
CA HIS A 272 19.70 -7.49 4.68
C HIS A 272 20.26 -7.77 6.09
N ASP A 273 19.48 -7.56 7.15
CA ASP A 273 19.88 -7.96 8.49
C ASP A 273 19.80 -9.49 8.70
N ILE A 274 18.96 -10.19 7.92
CA ILE A 274 18.83 -11.66 7.98
C ILE A 274 20.07 -12.34 7.41
N ALA A 275 20.61 -11.79 6.32
CA ALA A 275 21.77 -12.34 5.61
C ALA A 275 22.51 -11.22 4.89
N HIS A 276 23.80 -11.40 4.65
CA HIS A 276 24.61 -10.49 3.85
C HIS A 276 25.70 -11.24 3.11
N GLU A 277 26.17 -10.66 2.00
CA GLU A 277 27.30 -11.22 1.24
C GLU A 277 28.62 -10.90 1.94
N VAL A 278 29.50 -11.90 2.03
CA VAL A 278 30.88 -11.75 2.48
C VAL A 278 31.80 -12.22 1.38
N THR A 279 32.78 -11.40 1.01
CA THR A 279 33.82 -11.74 0.03
C THR A 279 35.08 -12.20 0.77
N ASP A 280 35.59 -13.41 0.41
CA ASP A 280 36.83 -13.93 0.97
C ASP A 280 38.06 -13.28 0.34
N GLU A 281 39.26 -13.60 0.85
CA GLU A 281 40.55 -13.08 0.35
C GLU A 281 40.84 -13.47 -1.12
N ASN A 282 40.14 -14.48 -1.65
CA ASN A 282 40.28 -14.93 -3.04
C ASN A 282 39.26 -14.29 -3.98
N GLY A 283 38.38 -13.42 -3.45
CA GLY A 283 37.33 -12.75 -4.21
C GLY A 283 36.06 -13.59 -4.39
N ASN A 284 35.90 -14.72 -3.69
CA ASN A 284 34.65 -15.48 -3.72
C ASN A 284 33.66 -14.88 -2.74
N THR A 285 32.45 -14.60 -3.21
CA THR A 285 31.34 -14.15 -2.39
C THR A 285 30.49 -15.33 -1.91
N LYS A 286 29.98 -15.22 -0.70
CA LYS A 286 29.02 -16.16 -0.14
C LYS A 286 28.00 -15.42 0.72
N MET A 287 26.77 -15.93 0.74
CA MET A 287 25.73 -15.46 1.66
C MET A 287 25.98 -16.04 3.06
N VAL A 288 26.01 -15.20 4.08
CA VAL A 288 26.14 -15.60 5.48
C VAL A 288 24.96 -15.07 6.29
N ALA A 289 24.62 -15.82 7.35
CA ALA A 289 23.57 -15.40 8.28
C ALA A 289 23.95 -14.10 8.99
N GLY A 290 23.00 -13.23 9.16
CA GLY A 290 23.13 -11.98 9.89
C GLY A 290 23.27 -12.17 11.40
N ASP A 291 23.60 -11.09 12.07
CA ASP A 291 23.81 -11.03 13.51
C ASP A 291 22.86 -10.05 14.17
N ILE A 292 21.58 -10.42 14.21
CA ILE A 292 20.53 -9.61 14.85
C ILE A 292 20.57 -9.90 16.35
N MET A 293 20.97 -8.89 17.13
CA MET A 293 21.08 -8.95 18.57
C MET A 293 19.99 -8.11 19.22
N LEU A 294 19.07 -8.74 19.96
CA LEU A 294 17.91 -8.09 20.59
C LEU A 294 17.82 -8.45 22.07
N PRO A 295 17.20 -7.60 22.90
CA PRO A 295 16.83 -7.97 24.27
C PRO A 295 15.97 -9.23 24.31
N PRO A 296 16.01 -10.01 25.40
CA PRO A 296 15.12 -11.16 25.58
C PRO A 296 13.64 -10.75 25.43
N GLY A 297 12.87 -11.57 24.71
CA GLY A 297 11.43 -11.33 24.47
C GLY A 297 11.11 -10.51 23.23
N LYS A 298 12.06 -9.80 22.63
CA LYS A 298 11.87 -9.11 21.34
C LYS A 298 11.93 -10.10 20.18
N ILE A 299 11.07 -9.93 19.16
CA ILE A 299 10.87 -10.86 18.05
C ILE A 299 11.14 -10.14 16.72
N PRO A 300 12.23 -10.44 16.00
CA PRO A 300 12.50 -9.78 14.74
C PRO A 300 11.52 -10.23 13.64
N PHE A 301 11.11 -9.30 12.78
CA PHE A 301 10.30 -9.58 11.60
C PHE A 301 10.67 -8.64 10.44
N VAL A 302 10.37 -9.06 9.21
CA VAL A 302 10.50 -8.25 8.00
C VAL A 302 9.11 -7.86 7.50
N MET A 303 9.00 -6.66 6.94
CA MET A 303 7.79 -6.15 6.29
C MET A 303 8.09 -5.77 4.84
N SER A 304 7.14 -5.97 3.93
CA SER A 304 7.23 -5.45 2.57
C SER A 304 5.89 -4.93 2.05
N GLN A 305 5.97 -4.07 1.04
CA GLN A 305 4.82 -3.58 0.29
C GLN A 305 5.02 -3.88 -1.20
N ASP A 306 4.03 -4.56 -1.80
CA ASP A 306 4.03 -4.90 -3.22
C ASP A 306 3.28 -3.84 -4.05
N ASP A 307 3.60 -3.78 -5.34
CA ASP A 307 2.88 -2.97 -6.33
C ASP A 307 2.89 -1.45 -6.05
N LEU A 308 3.98 -0.88 -5.53
CA LEU A 308 4.07 0.54 -5.21
C LEU A 308 4.17 1.40 -6.48
N CYS A 309 3.09 1.37 -7.25
CA CYS A 309 2.92 2.07 -8.53
C CYS A 309 1.79 3.10 -8.48
N TYR A 310 0.81 2.95 -7.59
CA TYR A 310 -0.43 3.74 -7.58
C TYR A 310 -1.03 3.76 -8.98
N TYR A 311 -1.59 2.62 -9.39
CA TYR A 311 -2.09 2.38 -10.74
C TYR A 311 -3.25 3.30 -11.12
N GLU A 312 -3.35 3.64 -12.41
CA GLU A 312 -4.43 4.50 -12.92
C GLU A 312 -5.85 3.97 -12.62
N TYR A 313 -6.01 2.65 -12.49
CA TYR A 313 -7.31 2.08 -12.14
C TYR A 313 -7.71 2.34 -10.68
N MET A 314 -6.76 2.69 -9.81
CA MET A 314 -6.99 3.02 -8.40
C MET A 314 -7.40 4.50 -8.20
N ASP A 315 -7.30 5.33 -9.25
CA ASP A 315 -7.64 6.75 -9.15
C ASP A 315 -9.10 6.98 -8.76
N GLY A 316 -9.33 7.58 -7.61
CA GLY A 316 -10.65 7.88 -7.07
C GLY A 316 -11.29 6.74 -6.27
N ASP A 317 -10.60 5.63 -6.10
CA ASP A 317 -11.08 4.44 -5.38
C ASP A 317 -10.57 4.39 -3.92
N GLY A 318 -10.19 5.55 -3.35
CA GLY A 318 -9.83 5.65 -1.94
C GLY A 318 -8.38 5.31 -1.61
N PHE A 319 -7.47 5.43 -2.57
CA PHE A 319 -6.03 5.22 -2.41
C PHE A 319 -5.24 6.51 -2.60
N ALA A 320 -3.99 6.52 -2.14
CA ALA A 320 -3.03 7.56 -2.51
C ALA A 320 -2.86 7.64 -4.03
N SER A 321 -2.53 8.83 -4.53
CA SER A 321 -2.28 9.06 -5.96
C SER A 321 -0.80 8.95 -6.32
N ARG A 322 0.09 9.36 -5.41
CA ARG A 322 1.55 9.24 -5.56
C ARG A 322 2.29 9.53 -4.26
N MET A 323 3.55 9.12 -4.22
CA MET A 323 4.47 9.44 -3.13
C MET A 323 5.32 10.65 -3.48
N ILE A 324 5.61 11.48 -2.48
CA ILE A 324 6.43 12.69 -2.59
C ILE A 324 7.42 12.78 -1.42
N VAL A 325 8.38 13.69 -1.52
CA VAL A 325 9.21 14.09 -0.39
C VAL A 325 8.47 15.18 0.39
N GLY A 326 8.19 14.92 1.67
CA GLY A 326 7.55 15.89 2.56
C GLY A 326 8.49 17.03 2.96
N GLU A 327 7.91 18.11 3.51
CA GLU A 327 8.68 19.28 3.98
C GLU A 327 9.70 18.94 5.09
N ASN A 328 9.45 17.87 5.84
CA ASN A 328 10.35 17.35 6.89
C ASN A 328 11.46 16.43 6.35
N GLY A 329 11.59 16.26 5.02
CA GLY A 329 12.55 15.37 4.39
C GLY A 329 12.21 13.88 4.50
N LYS A 330 11.01 13.52 4.97
CA LYS A 330 10.50 12.14 5.01
C LYS A 330 9.58 11.86 3.83
N PRO A 331 9.45 10.59 3.40
CA PRO A 331 8.49 10.21 2.36
C PRO A 331 7.06 10.37 2.88
N THR A 332 6.19 10.97 2.06
CA THR A 332 4.75 11.12 2.33
C THR A 332 3.95 10.94 1.04
N CYS A 333 2.61 10.98 1.12
CA CYS A 333 1.76 10.73 -0.02
C CYS A 333 0.85 11.93 -0.35
N GLU A 334 0.48 12.03 -1.63
CA GLU A 334 -0.63 12.83 -2.10
C GLU A 334 -1.87 11.95 -2.30
N MET A 335 -3.04 12.51 -1.99
CA MET A 335 -4.35 11.90 -2.26
C MET A 335 -5.27 12.94 -2.88
N VAL A 336 -5.96 12.56 -3.95
CA VAL A 336 -6.96 13.40 -4.59
C VAL A 336 -8.28 13.26 -3.85
N MET A 337 -8.79 14.37 -3.32
CA MET A 337 -10.03 14.45 -2.56
C MET A 337 -11.25 14.58 -3.48
N ASP A 338 -12.47 14.44 -2.92
CA ASP A 338 -13.73 14.47 -3.68
C ASP A 338 -13.98 15.76 -4.44
N ASP A 339 -13.52 16.89 -3.90
CA ASP A 339 -13.62 18.20 -4.54
C ASP A 339 -12.55 18.43 -5.62
N GLY A 340 -11.65 17.44 -5.85
CA GLY A 340 -10.55 17.52 -6.79
C GLY A 340 -9.30 18.22 -6.23
N SER A 341 -9.31 18.64 -4.98
CA SER A 341 -8.11 19.15 -4.31
C SER A 341 -7.13 18.01 -4.04
N VAL A 342 -5.85 18.34 -3.89
CA VAL A 342 -4.80 17.40 -3.50
C VAL A 342 -4.45 17.63 -2.05
N SER A 343 -4.57 16.59 -1.24
CA SER A 343 -4.12 16.60 0.15
C SER A 343 -2.81 15.85 0.30
N VAL A 344 -1.93 16.35 1.16
CA VAL A 344 -0.64 15.72 1.52
C VAL A 344 -0.75 15.15 2.92
N GLY A 345 -0.33 13.89 3.11
CA GLY A 345 -0.40 13.25 4.42
C GLY A 345 -0.09 11.76 4.39
N SER A 346 -0.41 11.11 5.51
CA SER A 346 -0.15 9.67 5.71
C SER A 346 -1.24 8.81 5.04
N TYR A 347 -1.18 8.74 3.70
CA TYR A 347 -2.17 8.08 2.85
C TYR A 347 -1.73 6.72 2.29
N ASP A 348 -0.68 6.11 2.83
CA ASP A 348 -0.30 4.72 2.52
C ASP A 348 0.62 4.16 3.63
N LEU A 349 1.04 2.91 3.50
CA LEU A 349 1.90 2.18 4.43
C LEU A 349 3.16 2.99 4.80
N VAL A 350 3.84 3.58 3.82
CA VAL A 350 5.12 4.27 4.04
C VAL A 350 5.01 5.40 5.06
N PRO A 351 4.18 6.44 4.86
CA PRO A 351 4.09 7.51 5.86
C PRO A 351 3.43 7.05 7.17
N LEU A 352 2.49 6.10 7.14
CA LEU A 352 1.89 5.57 8.37
C LEU A 352 2.92 4.80 9.23
N LEU A 353 3.82 4.05 8.61
CA LEU A 353 4.91 3.37 9.33
C LEU A 353 5.94 4.38 9.84
N GLU A 354 6.23 5.47 9.11
CA GLU A 354 7.09 6.56 9.60
C GLU A 354 6.49 7.24 10.84
N ASP A 355 5.17 7.49 10.82
CA ASP A 355 4.45 8.05 11.98
C ASP A 355 4.55 7.10 13.17
N PHE A 356 4.24 5.81 12.97
CA PHE A 356 4.30 4.79 14.01
C PHE A 356 5.70 4.64 14.62
N ILE A 357 6.76 4.58 13.80
CA ILE A 357 8.15 4.49 14.30
C ILE A 357 8.59 5.78 14.99
N THR A 358 8.02 6.93 14.63
CA THR A 358 8.30 8.19 15.34
C THR A 358 7.74 8.15 16.77
N GLU A 359 6.57 7.53 16.96
CA GLU A 359 5.95 7.32 18.27
C GLU A 359 6.59 6.14 19.04
N HIS A 360 7.03 5.11 18.32
CA HIS A 360 7.60 3.86 18.84
C HIS A 360 8.97 3.56 18.19
N PRO A 361 10.03 4.31 18.53
CA PRO A 361 11.33 4.16 17.87
C PRO A 361 11.96 2.77 18.10
N ASP A 362 11.63 2.10 19.20
CA ASP A 362 12.04 0.72 19.52
C ASP A 362 11.31 -0.36 18.69
N PHE A 363 10.33 0.02 17.86
CA PHE A 363 9.76 -0.88 16.86
C PHE A 363 10.72 -1.14 15.68
N SER A 364 11.78 -0.34 15.53
CA SER A 364 12.71 -0.39 14.40
C SER A 364 14.15 -0.71 14.84
N TYR A 365 14.68 -1.83 14.40
CA TYR A 365 16.06 -2.23 14.63
C TYR A 365 17.02 -1.38 13.82
N ARG A 366 17.85 -0.55 14.49
CA ARG A 366 18.87 0.29 13.86
C ARG A 366 18.36 1.17 12.70
N GLY A 367 17.11 1.62 12.81
CA GLY A 367 16.48 2.46 11.78
C GLY A 367 15.94 1.68 10.58
N ALA A 368 15.72 0.37 10.70
CA ALA A 368 15.11 -0.46 9.66
C ALA A 368 13.74 0.06 9.22
N ARG A 369 13.45 -0.10 7.94
CA ARG A 369 12.14 0.11 7.31
C ARG A 369 11.75 -1.11 6.50
N ALA A 370 10.56 -1.07 5.90
CA ALA A 370 10.08 -2.16 5.06
C ALA A 370 10.77 -2.19 3.68
N VAL A 371 10.61 -3.31 2.98
CA VAL A 371 10.98 -3.49 1.58
C VAL A 371 9.86 -3.00 0.69
N LEU A 372 10.15 -2.14 -0.28
CA LEU A 372 9.19 -1.59 -1.24
C LEU A 372 9.44 -2.18 -2.63
N ALA A 373 8.44 -2.86 -3.19
CA ALA A 373 8.58 -3.56 -4.45
C ALA A 373 7.83 -2.84 -5.58
N PHE A 374 8.55 -2.55 -6.66
CA PHE A 374 8.09 -1.73 -7.77
C PHE A 374 7.85 -2.55 -9.01
N THR A 375 6.65 -2.39 -9.60
CA THR A 375 6.39 -2.69 -11.01
C THR A 375 6.76 -1.47 -11.88
N GLY A 376 6.67 -1.61 -13.21
CA GLY A 376 7.12 -0.52 -14.10
C GLY A 376 6.20 -0.18 -15.25
N TYR A 377 5.20 -1.00 -15.58
CA TYR A 377 4.40 -0.86 -16.82
C TYR A 377 3.48 0.37 -16.85
N GLN A 378 3.23 1.00 -15.70
CA GLN A 378 2.55 2.31 -15.60
C GLN A 378 3.44 3.39 -14.98
N GLY A 379 4.71 3.09 -14.73
CA GLY A 379 5.65 3.97 -14.05
C GLY A 379 5.87 3.56 -12.60
N VAL A 380 6.34 4.48 -11.77
CA VAL A 380 6.84 4.23 -10.41
C VAL A 380 6.29 5.29 -9.46
N LEU A 381 5.88 4.90 -8.24
CA LEU A 381 5.47 5.82 -7.16
C LEU A 381 4.30 6.77 -7.53
N GLY A 382 3.47 6.39 -8.50
CA GLY A 382 2.38 7.25 -9.00
C GLY A 382 2.76 8.17 -10.15
N TYR A 383 4.04 8.23 -10.52
CA TYR A 383 4.55 8.98 -11.66
C TYR A 383 4.53 8.12 -12.92
N ARG A 384 4.00 8.64 -14.03
CA ARG A 384 3.82 7.92 -15.29
C ARG A 384 5.11 7.94 -16.12
N THR A 385 6.13 7.18 -15.68
CA THR A 385 7.51 7.20 -16.20
C THR A 385 7.84 6.09 -17.20
N ASP A 386 6.92 5.15 -17.48
CA ASP A 386 7.15 4.17 -18.56
C ASP A 386 7.16 4.88 -19.92
N PRO A 387 8.04 4.48 -20.88
CA PRO A 387 8.12 5.09 -22.20
C PRO A 387 6.80 5.15 -22.99
N SER A 388 5.82 4.30 -22.65
CA SER A 388 4.49 4.36 -23.27
C SER A 388 3.72 5.66 -22.95
N TYR A 389 4.13 6.39 -21.93
CA TYR A 389 3.53 7.67 -21.52
C TYR A 389 4.25 8.91 -22.08
N GLU A 390 5.44 8.76 -22.70
CA GLU A 390 6.26 9.88 -23.15
C GLU A 390 5.50 10.88 -24.03
N SER A 391 4.66 10.39 -24.95
CA SER A 391 3.88 11.25 -25.83
C SER A 391 2.62 11.85 -25.20
N SER A 392 2.12 11.30 -24.10
CA SER A 392 0.86 11.68 -23.44
C SER A 392 1.04 12.42 -22.13
N ASN A 393 2.20 12.31 -21.50
CA ASN A 393 2.54 12.96 -20.25
C ASN A 393 3.42 14.19 -20.50
N PRO A 394 2.90 15.43 -20.39
CA PRO A 394 3.70 16.64 -20.62
C PRO A 394 4.81 16.83 -19.56
N ASN A 395 4.74 16.13 -18.43
CA ASN A 395 5.71 16.20 -17.33
C ASN A 395 6.68 15.01 -17.32
N TYR A 396 6.72 14.19 -18.39
CA TYR A 396 7.41 12.90 -18.41
C TYR A 396 8.84 12.92 -17.85
N GLU A 397 9.68 13.87 -18.26
CA GLU A 397 11.05 13.99 -17.74
C GLU A 397 11.10 14.54 -16.32
N ALA A 398 10.21 15.47 -15.96
CA ALA A 398 10.09 15.98 -14.59
C ALA A 398 9.62 14.87 -13.62
N ASP A 399 8.67 14.05 -14.04
CA ASP A 399 8.20 12.89 -13.27
C ASP A 399 9.31 11.88 -13.00
N LYS A 400 10.18 11.63 -13.97
CA LYS A 400 11.37 10.76 -13.78
C LYS A 400 12.34 11.33 -12.76
N GLU A 401 12.53 12.66 -12.76
CA GLU A 401 13.38 13.31 -11.77
C GLU A 401 12.76 13.26 -10.37
N MET A 402 11.44 13.44 -10.26
CA MET A 402 10.73 13.28 -8.98
C MET A 402 10.85 11.86 -8.44
N VAL A 403 10.74 10.84 -9.29
CA VAL A 403 10.97 9.44 -8.86
C VAL A 403 12.37 9.26 -8.28
N ARG A 404 13.42 9.83 -8.90
CA ARG A 404 14.80 9.74 -8.36
C ARG A 404 14.90 10.37 -6.97
N GLN A 405 14.30 11.56 -6.79
CA GLN A 405 14.32 12.26 -5.52
C GLN A 405 13.57 11.50 -4.43
N VAL A 406 12.38 10.97 -4.73
CA VAL A 406 11.61 10.17 -3.78
C VAL A 406 12.32 8.85 -3.45
N ALA A 407 12.90 8.17 -4.45
CA ALA A 407 13.66 6.94 -4.23
C ALA A 407 14.91 7.19 -3.37
N GLN A 408 15.60 8.31 -3.57
CA GLN A 408 16.73 8.69 -2.70
C GLN A 408 16.25 8.98 -1.27
N CYS A 409 15.16 9.74 -1.12
CA CYS A 409 14.55 10.02 0.18
C CYS A 409 14.18 8.72 0.92
N LEU A 410 13.59 7.74 0.23
CA LEU A 410 13.28 6.43 0.80
C LEU A 410 14.55 5.73 1.31
N ARG A 411 15.63 5.67 0.52
CA ARG A 411 16.90 5.06 0.93
C ARG A 411 17.51 5.77 2.13
N ASP A 412 17.52 7.11 2.12
CA ASP A 412 18.10 7.95 3.19
C ASP A 412 17.34 7.76 4.52
N ASN A 413 16.05 7.39 4.45
CA ASN A 413 15.21 7.07 5.60
C ASN A 413 15.19 5.56 5.95
N GLY A 414 16.05 4.72 5.33
CA GLY A 414 16.26 3.33 5.72
C GLY A 414 15.38 2.29 5.02
N TRP A 415 14.57 2.70 4.03
CA TRP A 415 13.74 1.79 3.23
C TRP A 415 14.59 0.97 2.25
N GLU A 416 14.22 -0.29 2.05
CA GLU A 416 14.82 -1.17 1.05
C GLU A 416 13.96 -1.18 -0.21
N LEU A 417 14.58 -1.04 -1.39
CA LEU A 417 13.86 -0.99 -2.66
C LEU A 417 14.05 -2.32 -3.39
N ALA A 418 13.00 -2.81 -4.05
CA ALA A 418 12.99 -4.14 -4.66
C ALA A 418 12.33 -4.16 -6.04
N SER A 419 12.67 -5.17 -6.83
CA SER A 419 11.95 -5.49 -8.06
C SER A 419 10.67 -6.25 -7.75
N HIS A 420 9.57 -5.86 -8.42
CA HIS A 420 8.34 -6.65 -8.52
C HIS A 420 8.01 -6.98 -9.98
N SER A 421 9.06 -7.23 -10.83
CA SER A 421 8.91 -7.39 -12.27
C SER A 421 8.44 -6.10 -12.96
N TRP A 422 8.82 -5.84 -14.21
CA TRP A 422 8.30 -4.69 -14.94
C TRP A 422 6.81 -4.81 -15.22
N GLY A 423 6.36 -5.96 -15.69
CA GLY A 423 4.98 -6.20 -16.15
C GLY A 423 4.13 -7.01 -15.17
N HIS A 424 4.56 -7.20 -13.92
CA HIS A 424 3.90 -8.05 -12.93
C HIS A 424 3.64 -9.47 -13.49
N ILE A 425 4.70 -10.10 -14.05
CA ILE A 425 4.60 -11.41 -14.69
C ILE A 425 4.77 -12.56 -13.68
N ASN A 426 4.21 -13.71 -13.99
CA ASN A 426 4.37 -14.92 -13.19
C ASN A 426 5.68 -15.63 -13.56
N PHE A 427 6.77 -15.41 -12.79
CA PHE A 427 8.11 -15.93 -13.06
C PHE A 427 8.17 -17.46 -13.15
N GLY A 428 7.46 -18.16 -12.29
CA GLY A 428 7.45 -19.63 -12.30
C GLY A 428 6.82 -20.21 -13.57
N LYS A 429 5.78 -19.57 -14.10
CA LYS A 429 5.00 -20.07 -15.26
C LYS A 429 5.47 -19.55 -16.60
N ARG A 430 6.17 -18.40 -16.65
CA ARG A 430 6.66 -17.79 -17.90
C ARG A 430 7.88 -18.50 -18.44
N SER A 431 8.13 -18.40 -19.75
CA SER A 431 9.36 -18.89 -20.37
C SER A 431 10.57 -18.10 -19.88
N PHE A 432 11.78 -18.63 -20.09
CA PHE A 432 13.02 -17.90 -19.82
C PHE A 432 13.09 -16.57 -20.59
N GLU A 433 12.75 -16.57 -21.87
CA GLU A 433 12.74 -15.37 -22.71
C GLU A 433 11.76 -14.30 -22.22
N ASP A 434 10.59 -14.70 -21.71
CA ASP A 434 9.63 -13.76 -21.11
C ASP A 434 10.22 -13.13 -19.84
N VAL A 435 10.81 -13.96 -18.96
CA VAL A 435 11.45 -13.49 -17.71
C VAL A 435 12.60 -12.56 -18.01
N LYS A 436 13.46 -12.94 -18.96
CA LYS A 436 14.59 -12.11 -19.42
C LYS A 436 14.10 -10.77 -19.94
N THR A 437 13.13 -10.78 -20.86
CA THR A 437 12.59 -9.55 -21.48
C THR A 437 11.97 -8.62 -20.44
N ASP A 438 11.24 -9.17 -19.47
CA ASP A 438 10.61 -8.39 -18.40
C ASP A 438 11.66 -7.80 -17.45
N SER A 439 12.65 -8.59 -17.05
CA SER A 439 13.74 -8.14 -16.18
C SER A 439 14.62 -7.08 -16.84
N ASP A 440 14.92 -7.21 -18.14
CA ASP A 440 15.64 -6.18 -18.93
C ASP A 440 14.86 -4.85 -18.97
N LYS A 441 13.53 -4.93 -19.12
CA LYS A 441 12.68 -3.73 -19.06
C LYS A 441 12.68 -3.12 -17.66
N TRP A 442 12.61 -3.96 -16.62
CA TRP A 442 12.66 -3.49 -15.25
C TRP A 442 13.99 -2.76 -14.99
N ALA A 443 15.12 -3.36 -15.31
CA ALA A 443 16.44 -2.77 -15.14
C ALA A 443 16.59 -1.43 -15.89
N SER A 444 16.10 -1.34 -17.13
CA SER A 444 16.24 -0.13 -17.94
C SER A 444 15.23 0.97 -17.61
N ARG A 445 14.05 0.65 -17.09
CA ARG A 445 12.93 1.60 -16.93
C ARG A 445 12.59 1.93 -15.49
N VAL A 446 12.89 1.01 -14.55
CA VAL A 446 12.62 1.18 -13.12
C VAL A 446 13.93 1.38 -12.36
N GLU A 447 14.85 0.40 -12.39
CA GLU A 447 16.12 0.48 -11.68
C GLU A 447 16.95 1.71 -12.07
N SER A 448 16.91 2.13 -13.34
CA SER A 448 17.56 3.36 -13.81
C SER A 448 17.04 4.64 -13.13
N LEU A 449 15.87 4.59 -12.51
CA LEU A 449 15.27 5.70 -11.77
C LEU A 449 15.44 5.54 -10.27
N ILE A 450 15.15 4.35 -9.72
CA ILE A 450 15.21 4.11 -8.28
C ILE A 450 16.61 3.73 -7.78
N GLY A 451 17.57 3.46 -8.66
CA GLY A 451 18.90 2.96 -8.30
C GLY A 451 18.94 1.43 -8.15
N LYS A 452 20.16 0.88 -8.06
CA LYS A 452 20.42 -0.56 -7.95
C LYS A 452 19.76 -1.20 -6.74
N THR A 453 19.27 -2.44 -6.95
CA THR A 453 18.80 -3.32 -5.88
C THR A 453 19.18 -4.78 -6.20
N ASP A 454 19.32 -5.56 -5.15
CA ASP A 454 19.57 -7.00 -5.18
C ASP A 454 18.37 -7.83 -4.65
N ILE A 455 17.23 -7.16 -4.40
CA ILE A 455 16.01 -7.78 -3.88
C ILE A 455 14.97 -7.96 -5.00
N LEU A 456 14.45 -9.19 -5.13
CA LEU A 456 13.34 -9.53 -6.02
C LEU A 456 12.19 -10.15 -5.22
N LEU A 457 11.04 -9.48 -5.20
CA LEU A 457 9.78 -10.00 -4.68
C LEU A 457 8.95 -10.54 -5.85
N TYR A 458 8.67 -11.85 -5.84
CA TYR A 458 7.98 -12.50 -6.96
C TYR A 458 6.49 -12.11 -7.02
N PRO A 459 6.00 -11.57 -8.17
CA PRO A 459 4.58 -11.43 -8.38
C PRO A 459 3.83 -12.76 -8.22
N PHE A 460 2.67 -12.72 -7.60
CA PHE A 460 1.88 -13.92 -7.26
C PHE A 460 2.61 -14.91 -6.34
N GLY A 461 3.73 -14.54 -5.76
CA GLY A 461 4.61 -15.47 -5.03
C GLY A 461 5.21 -16.58 -5.90
N SER A 462 5.13 -16.45 -7.22
CA SER A 462 5.48 -17.52 -8.17
C SER A 462 6.98 -17.55 -8.49
N ASP A 463 7.69 -18.31 -7.70
CA ASP A 463 9.12 -18.49 -7.69
C ASP A 463 9.64 -19.32 -8.89
N VAL A 464 10.89 -19.10 -9.30
CA VAL A 464 11.52 -19.78 -10.44
C VAL A 464 12.02 -21.19 -10.13
N GLY A 465 12.21 -21.52 -8.84
CA GLY A 465 12.67 -22.83 -8.37
C GLY A 465 11.64 -23.59 -7.56
N ASP A 466 10.43 -23.06 -7.43
CA ASP A 466 9.41 -23.58 -6.52
C ASP A 466 10.01 -23.70 -5.10
N TRP A 467 9.87 -24.82 -4.41
CA TRP A 467 10.51 -25.06 -3.10
C TRP A 467 11.94 -25.59 -3.18
N HIS A 468 12.44 -25.95 -4.38
CA HIS A 468 13.78 -26.49 -4.57
C HIS A 468 14.88 -25.42 -4.43
N PRO A 469 16.07 -25.77 -3.91
CA PRO A 469 17.20 -24.86 -3.91
C PRO A 469 17.57 -24.40 -5.34
N TYR A 470 17.98 -23.14 -5.46
CA TYR A 470 18.46 -22.61 -6.73
C TYR A 470 19.83 -23.19 -7.10
N THR A 471 20.01 -23.46 -8.38
CA THR A 471 21.30 -23.83 -8.97
C THR A 471 21.46 -23.05 -10.28
N MET A 472 22.70 -22.88 -10.74
CA MET A 472 22.99 -22.21 -12.00
C MET A 472 22.51 -23.00 -13.24
N GLU A 473 21.99 -24.22 -13.05
CA GLU A 473 21.30 -24.97 -14.10
C GLU A 473 19.89 -24.45 -14.39
N ASN A 474 19.31 -23.69 -13.44
CA ASN A 474 18.06 -22.98 -13.66
C ASN A 474 18.37 -21.68 -14.42
N GLU A 475 18.08 -21.66 -15.71
CA GLU A 475 18.36 -20.52 -16.60
C GLU A 475 17.76 -19.20 -16.10
N LYS A 476 16.57 -19.23 -15.51
CA LYS A 476 15.92 -18.03 -14.95
C LYS A 476 16.68 -17.50 -13.73
N TYR A 477 17.05 -18.41 -12.82
CA TYR A 477 17.84 -18.02 -11.66
C TYR A 477 19.22 -17.49 -12.07
N ALA A 478 19.92 -18.21 -12.95
CA ALA A 478 21.24 -17.81 -13.42
C ALA A 478 21.22 -16.39 -14.01
N TYR A 479 20.20 -16.07 -14.80
CA TYR A 479 20.02 -14.75 -15.39
C TYR A 479 19.69 -13.66 -14.33
N LEU A 480 18.78 -13.96 -13.41
CA LEU A 480 18.46 -13.02 -12.33
C LEU A 480 19.68 -12.77 -11.42
N HIS A 481 20.47 -13.80 -11.16
CA HIS A 481 21.73 -13.69 -10.43
C HIS A 481 22.77 -12.82 -11.18
N GLU A 482 22.87 -12.96 -12.52
CA GLU A 482 23.71 -12.11 -13.38
C GLU A 482 23.30 -10.64 -13.31
N LEU A 483 22.00 -10.34 -13.22
CA LEU A 483 21.47 -8.98 -13.01
C LEU A 483 21.80 -8.40 -11.63
N GLY A 484 22.25 -9.22 -10.69
CA GLY A 484 22.66 -8.80 -9.35
C GLY A 484 21.68 -9.16 -8.22
N PHE A 485 20.58 -9.86 -8.50
CA PHE A 485 19.65 -10.27 -7.44
C PHE A 485 20.26 -11.35 -6.55
N ARG A 486 20.07 -11.18 -5.23
CA ARG A 486 20.57 -12.07 -4.18
C ARG A 486 19.50 -12.46 -3.17
N TYR A 487 18.48 -11.63 -3.00
CA TYR A 487 17.37 -11.83 -2.07
C TYR A 487 16.09 -12.06 -2.87
N PHE A 488 15.48 -13.24 -2.66
CA PHE A 488 14.32 -13.69 -3.43
C PHE A 488 13.19 -14.02 -2.48
N CYS A 489 12.06 -13.33 -2.61
CA CYS A 489 10.93 -13.55 -1.73
C CYS A 489 9.70 -14.02 -2.51
N ASN A 490 9.22 -15.20 -2.17
CA ASN A 490 7.97 -15.78 -2.67
C ASN A 490 6.82 -15.50 -1.69
N VAL A 491 5.66 -16.12 -1.90
CA VAL A 491 4.55 -16.13 -0.94
C VAL A 491 4.40 -17.53 -0.38
N ASP A 492 4.41 -17.63 0.95
CA ASP A 492 4.20 -18.87 1.68
C ASP A 492 3.41 -18.57 2.96
N SER A 493 2.44 -19.43 3.30
CA SER A 493 1.60 -19.23 4.49
C SER A 493 2.21 -19.75 5.79
N SER A 494 3.39 -20.38 5.71
CA SER A 494 4.11 -20.84 6.90
C SER A 494 4.55 -19.66 7.76
N GLN A 495 4.55 -19.81 9.07
CA GLN A 495 5.06 -18.78 9.98
C GLN A 495 6.50 -18.41 9.65
N TYR A 496 7.32 -19.41 9.36
CA TYR A 496 8.74 -19.24 8.99
C TYR A 496 9.06 -20.08 7.76
N TRP A 497 9.63 -19.44 6.75
CA TRP A 497 10.22 -20.12 5.62
C TRP A 497 11.44 -19.33 5.14
N VAL A 498 12.63 -19.82 5.45
CA VAL A 498 13.91 -19.20 5.10
C VAL A 498 14.82 -20.27 4.50
N GLN A 499 15.46 -19.95 3.37
CA GLN A 499 16.43 -20.83 2.70
C GLN A 499 17.69 -20.05 2.37
N PHE A 500 18.81 -20.48 2.95
CA PHE A 500 20.13 -20.00 2.61
C PHE A 500 20.73 -20.85 1.47
N GLY A 501 21.10 -20.18 0.37
CA GLY A 501 21.98 -20.74 -0.64
C GLY A 501 23.45 -20.36 -0.39
N SER A 502 24.34 -20.73 -1.33
CA SER A 502 25.72 -20.30 -1.28
C SER A 502 25.87 -18.79 -1.52
N ASP A 503 25.02 -18.22 -2.35
CA ASP A 503 25.10 -16.89 -2.93
C ASP A 503 23.73 -16.17 -2.99
N TYR A 504 22.74 -16.69 -2.25
CA TYR A 504 21.40 -16.10 -2.16
C TYR A 504 20.73 -16.37 -0.81
N LEU A 505 19.75 -15.51 -0.49
CA LEU A 505 18.72 -15.75 0.51
C LEU A 505 17.37 -15.88 -0.18
N ARG A 506 16.54 -16.85 0.24
CA ARG A 506 15.11 -16.90 -0.10
C ARG A 506 14.28 -16.85 1.16
N GLN A 507 13.17 -16.09 1.10
CA GLN A 507 12.24 -15.99 2.21
C GLN A 507 10.78 -16.04 1.72
N GLY A 508 9.96 -16.87 2.37
CA GLY A 508 8.51 -16.90 2.18
C GLY A 508 7.84 -15.75 2.93
N ARG A 509 6.85 -15.12 2.28
CA ARG A 509 6.11 -13.98 2.83
C ARG A 509 4.66 -14.33 3.08
N ARG A 510 4.12 -13.86 4.20
CA ARG A 510 2.73 -14.03 4.63
C ARG A 510 1.92 -12.79 4.25
N ASN A 511 0.88 -12.96 3.44
CA ASN A 511 -0.03 -11.86 3.11
C ASN A 511 -0.91 -11.48 4.29
N LEU A 512 -1.01 -10.18 4.55
CA LEU A 512 -1.92 -9.61 5.54
C LEU A 512 -2.95 -8.74 4.80
N ASP A 513 -3.97 -9.39 4.25
CA ASP A 513 -4.98 -8.79 3.37
C ASP A 513 -6.40 -9.23 3.77
N GLY A 514 -7.40 -8.65 3.13
CA GLY A 514 -8.78 -8.96 3.43
C GLY A 514 -9.14 -10.43 3.24
N TYR A 515 -8.55 -11.08 2.22
CA TYR A 515 -8.75 -12.51 2.00
C TYR A 515 -8.17 -13.34 3.16
N ARG A 516 -6.90 -13.12 3.51
CA ARG A 516 -6.24 -13.88 4.57
C ARG A 516 -6.96 -13.69 5.89
N MET A 517 -7.25 -12.46 6.28
CA MET A 517 -7.92 -12.16 7.55
C MET A 517 -9.34 -12.74 7.60
N TYR A 518 -10.13 -12.60 6.52
CA TYR A 518 -11.49 -13.15 6.50
C TYR A 518 -11.53 -14.66 6.67
N TYR A 519 -10.62 -15.39 5.99
CA TYR A 519 -10.56 -16.85 6.08
C TYR A 519 -9.78 -17.37 7.29
N ASP A 520 -9.32 -16.49 8.15
CA ASP A 520 -8.73 -16.81 9.48
C ASP A 520 -9.70 -16.46 10.63
N LEU A 521 -10.84 -15.81 10.34
CA LEU A 521 -11.88 -15.53 11.33
C LEU A 521 -12.50 -16.83 11.84
N PRO A 522 -12.73 -17.00 13.17
CA PRO A 522 -13.34 -18.19 13.76
C PRO A 522 -14.73 -18.52 13.15
N GLU A 523 -15.51 -17.50 12.81
CA GLU A 523 -16.84 -17.68 12.18
C GLU A 523 -16.76 -18.21 10.74
N THR A 524 -15.64 -18.01 10.06
CA THR A 524 -15.41 -18.47 8.68
C THR A 524 -14.70 -19.82 8.63
N ASN A 525 -13.71 -20.00 9.48
CA ASN A 525 -12.92 -21.22 9.57
C ASN A 525 -12.37 -21.48 10.97
N PRO A 526 -13.15 -22.13 11.84
CA PRO A 526 -12.79 -22.32 13.26
C PRO A 526 -11.54 -23.20 13.49
N GLU A 527 -11.05 -23.91 12.47
CA GLU A 527 -9.87 -24.76 12.56
C GLU A 527 -8.58 -24.07 12.10
N LYS A 528 -8.67 -22.85 11.54
CA LYS A 528 -7.51 -22.11 11.07
C LYS A 528 -7.12 -21.04 12.06
N ASP A 529 -5.84 -20.97 12.30
CA ASP A 529 -5.19 -20.00 13.15
C ASP A 529 -3.80 -19.69 12.56
N HIS A 530 -3.78 -18.88 11.50
CA HIS A 530 -2.55 -18.54 10.80
C HIS A 530 -1.95 -17.21 11.26
N LEU A 531 -2.71 -16.39 11.99
CA LEU A 531 -2.35 -15.00 12.29
C LEU A 531 -2.22 -14.71 13.79
N SER A 532 -2.58 -15.65 14.68
CA SER A 532 -2.60 -15.39 16.13
C SER A 532 -1.23 -15.11 16.73
N ASP A 533 -0.16 -15.56 16.09
CA ASP A 533 1.20 -15.15 16.46
C ASP A 533 1.44 -13.66 16.25
N LEU A 534 0.80 -13.03 15.27
CA LEU A 534 0.92 -11.61 14.93
C LEU A 534 -0.14 -10.76 15.64
N PHE A 535 -1.40 -11.16 15.55
CA PHE A 535 -2.54 -10.42 16.11
C PHE A 535 -3.80 -11.29 16.26
N ASP A 536 -4.76 -10.80 17.02
CA ASP A 536 -6.12 -11.36 17.06
C ASP A 536 -6.92 -10.84 15.85
N VAL A 537 -7.19 -11.72 14.90
CA VAL A 537 -7.92 -11.37 13.66
C VAL A 537 -9.32 -10.82 13.94
N THR A 538 -9.97 -11.20 15.05
CA THR A 538 -11.32 -10.73 15.42
C THR A 538 -11.33 -9.25 15.79
N GLN A 539 -10.21 -8.72 16.29
CA GLN A 539 -10.02 -7.32 16.66
C GLN A 539 -9.52 -6.47 15.50
N VAL A 540 -8.73 -7.09 14.61
CA VAL A 540 -8.08 -6.39 13.48
C VAL A 540 -9.00 -6.27 12.29
N PHE A 541 -9.68 -7.34 11.87
CA PHE A 541 -10.50 -7.39 10.67
C PHE A 541 -11.53 -6.24 10.63
N ASP A 542 -11.50 -5.48 9.57
CA ASP A 542 -12.39 -4.33 9.38
C ASP A 542 -13.81 -4.79 9.03
N ARG A 543 -14.75 -4.51 9.92
CA ARG A 543 -16.17 -4.91 9.75
C ARG A 543 -16.93 -4.06 8.72
N GLU A 544 -16.32 -3.01 8.17
CA GLU A 544 -16.86 -2.26 7.03
C GLU A 544 -16.62 -2.96 5.69
N ARG A 545 -15.74 -3.98 5.66
CA ARG A 545 -15.53 -4.78 4.46
C ARG A 545 -16.80 -5.51 4.02
N PRO A 546 -17.09 -5.55 2.70
CA PRO A 546 -18.13 -6.42 2.16
C PRO A 546 -17.82 -7.90 2.44
N VAL A 547 -18.74 -8.60 3.08
CA VAL A 547 -18.62 -10.03 3.34
C VAL A 547 -19.76 -10.82 2.63
N PRO A 548 -19.50 -12.04 2.19
CA PRO A 548 -18.24 -12.78 2.27
C PRO A 548 -17.15 -12.20 1.34
N VAL A 549 -15.88 -12.21 1.81
CA VAL A 549 -14.76 -11.95 0.90
C VAL A 549 -14.66 -13.09 -0.10
N ALA A 550 -14.63 -12.76 -1.38
CA ALA A 550 -14.65 -13.77 -2.43
C ALA A 550 -13.37 -14.64 -2.40
N PRO A 551 -13.45 -15.96 -2.65
CA PRO A 551 -12.26 -16.79 -2.74
C PRO A 551 -11.35 -16.35 -3.88
N MET A 552 -10.04 -16.50 -3.70
CA MET A 552 -9.07 -16.36 -4.78
C MET A 552 -9.19 -17.56 -5.73
N ASN A 553 -9.22 -17.31 -7.05
CA ASN A 553 -9.36 -18.35 -8.08
C ASN A 553 -8.02 -18.99 -8.38
#